data_7dda7852d8c1070f5fd347e7c9478ed0
#
_entry.id   7dda7852d8c1070f5fd347e7c9478ed0
#
_cell.length_a   1.000
_cell.length_b   1.000
_cell.length_c   1.000
_cell.angle_alpha   90.00
_cell.angle_beta   90.00
_cell.angle_gamma   90.00
#
_symmetry.space_group_name_H-M   'P 1'
#
loop_
_entity.id
_entity.type
_entity.pdbx_description
1 polymer ?
#
loop_
_entity_poly.entity_id
_entity_poly.type
_entity_poly.pdbx_seq_one_letter_code
_entity_poly.pdbx_strand_id
1 'polypeptide(L)'
;MWRLLRPFRDDGIPFRRQAPIGPYVADFAWLDGKLLIEIDGGQHNEAAAFSRDAERTNWLERQSFEVMRFWNNDVKRNGAGCQQVIAEAISRRRKLSFE
;
A
#
# COMPACT_ATOMS: atom_id res chain seq x y z
N MET A 1 7.93 8.11 -1.62
CA MET A 1 7.51 6.69 -1.79
C MET A 1 7.71 6.17 -3.20
N TRP A 2 7.36 6.96 -4.22
CA TRP A 2 7.49 6.49 -5.60
C TRP A 2 8.90 6.00 -5.95
N ARG A 3 9.93 6.69 -5.44
CA ARG A 3 11.32 6.28 -5.64
C ARG A 3 11.62 4.90 -5.07
N LEU A 4 10.97 4.54 -3.97
CA LEU A 4 11.16 3.24 -3.33
C LEU A 4 10.52 2.11 -4.11
N LEU A 5 9.47 2.43 -4.89
CA LEU A 5 8.70 1.44 -5.63
C LEU A 5 9.23 1.22 -7.05
N ARG A 6 9.96 2.20 -7.60
CA ARG A 6 10.47 2.09 -8.98
C ARG A 6 11.35 0.87 -9.22
N PRO A 7 12.26 0.48 -8.32
CA PRO A 7 13.09 -0.70 -8.55
C PRO A 7 12.29 -1.99 -8.71
N PHE A 8 11.13 -2.10 -8.06
CA PHE A 8 10.30 -3.30 -8.17
C PHE A 8 9.72 -3.49 -9.57
N ARG A 9 9.58 -2.43 -10.32
CA ARG A 9 9.11 -2.50 -11.70
C ARG A 9 10.04 -3.36 -12.55
N ASP A 10 11.35 -3.25 -12.32
CA ASP A 10 12.33 -4.04 -13.05
C ASP A 10 12.26 -5.52 -12.70
N ASP A 11 11.70 -5.83 -11.53
CA ASP A 11 11.46 -7.20 -11.08
C ASP A 11 10.08 -7.73 -11.48
N GLY A 12 9.37 -7.00 -12.33
CA GLY A 12 8.05 -7.41 -12.78
C GLY A 12 6.92 -7.05 -11.82
N ILE A 13 7.14 -6.11 -10.91
CA ILE A 13 6.16 -5.65 -9.93
C ILE A 13 5.84 -4.18 -10.19
N PRO A 14 4.94 -3.87 -11.12
CA PRO A 14 4.64 -2.48 -11.46
C PRO A 14 3.59 -1.90 -10.50
N PHE A 15 4.01 -1.00 -9.62
CA PHE A 15 3.07 -0.25 -8.80
C PHE A 15 2.44 0.89 -9.61
N ARG A 16 1.15 1.10 -9.42
CA ARG A 16 0.41 2.21 -10.03
C ARG A 16 0.13 3.26 -8.97
N ARG A 17 0.23 4.53 -9.37
CA ARG A 17 -0.09 5.65 -8.49
C ARG A 17 -1.56 5.99 -8.62
N GLN A 18 -2.17 6.40 -7.49
CA GLN A 18 -3.56 6.87 -7.46
C GLN A 18 -4.48 5.89 -8.17
N ALA A 19 -4.42 4.63 -7.75
CA ALA A 19 -5.15 3.56 -8.39
C ALA A 19 -6.57 3.45 -7.83
N PRO A 20 -7.61 3.51 -8.68
CA PRO A 20 -8.98 3.30 -8.22
C PRO A 20 -9.22 1.82 -7.91
N ILE A 21 -9.71 1.56 -6.70
CA ILE A 21 -10.02 0.22 -6.22
C ILE A 21 -11.46 0.24 -5.70
N GLY A 22 -12.42 -0.19 -6.53
CA GLY A 22 -13.83 -0.08 -6.19
C GLY A 22 -14.20 1.38 -5.89
N PRO A 23 -14.80 1.68 -4.73
CA PRO A 23 -15.17 3.05 -4.37
C PRO A 23 -14.01 3.87 -3.81
N TYR A 24 -12.81 3.32 -3.76
CA TYR A 24 -11.66 3.96 -3.12
C TYR A 24 -10.54 4.22 -4.11
N VAL A 25 -9.60 5.09 -3.72
CA VAL A 25 -8.38 5.36 -4.48
C VAL A 25 -7.20 5.05 -3.57
N ALA A 26 -6.33 4.15 -4.00
CA ALA A 26 -5.11 3.82 -3.27
C ALA A 26 -3.97 4.72 -3.75
N ASP A 27 -3.10 5.12 -2.83
CA ASP A 27 -1.93 5.93 -3.20
C ASP A 27 -1.04 5.16 -4.18
N PHE A 28 -0.78 3.89 -3.88
CA PHE A 28 -0.03 3.01 -4.76
C PHE A 28 -0.63 1.61 -4.70
N ALA A 29 -0.65 0.92 -5.83
CA ALA A 29 -1.22 -0.42 -5.91
C ALA A 29 -0.44 -1.33 -6.84
N TRP A 30 -0.17 -2.53 -6.37
CA TRP A 30 0.25 -3.64 -7.21
C TRP A 30 -0.95 -4.57 -7.34
N LEU A 31 -1.67 -4.46 -8.44
CA LEU A 31 -2.98 -5.11 -8.60
C LEU A 31 -2.88 -6.62 -8.69
N ASP A 32 -1.89 -7.14 -9.40
CA ASP A 32 -1.75 -8.58 -9.56
C ASP A 32 -1.51 -9.30 -8.23
N GLY A 33 -0.77 -8.67 -7.33
CA GLY A 33 -0.50 -9.21 -5.99
C GLY A 33 -1.48 -8.74 -4.93
N LYS A 34 -2.40 -7.87 -5.30
CA LYS A 34 -3.38 -7.27 -4.38
C LYS A 34 -2.72 -6.61 -3.17
N LEU A 35 -1.69 -5.83 -3.43
CA LEU A 35 -0.95 -5.09 -2.40
C LEU A 35 -1.16 -3.60 -2.61
N LEU A 36 -1.64 -2.93 -1.57
CA LEU A 36 -1.85 -1.49 -1.57
C LEU A 36 -0.91 -0.81 -0.58
N ILE A 37 -0.41 0.36 -0.94
CA ILE A 37 0.46 1.15 -0.07
C ILE A 37 -0.16 2.53 0.09
N GLU A 38 -0.32 2.94 1.35
CA GLU A 38 -0.89 4.22 1.72
C GLU A 38 0.13 5.03 2.49
N ILE A 39 0.22 6.32 2.19
CA ILE A 39 1.11 7.23 2.88
C ILE A 39 0.26 8.18 3.72
N ASP A 40 0.54 8.20 5.01
CA ASP A 40 -0.21 9.01 5.94
C ASP A 40 0.57 10.25 6.34
N GLY A 41 -0.06 11.42 6.19
CA GLY A 41 0.56 12.70 6.50
C GLY A 41 0.60 13.06 7.98
N GLY A 42 -0.15 12.35 8.81
CA GLY A 42 -0.11 12.55 10.26
C GLY A 42 -0.89 13.73 10.80
N GLN A 43 -1.73 14.37 9.99
CA GLN A 43 -2.55 15.51 10.43
C GLN A 43 -4.01 15.24 10.15
N HIS A 44 -4.77 14.94 11.21
CA HIS A 44 -6.16 14.58 11.01
C HIS A 44 -7.06 15.02 12.16
N ASN A 45 -8.30 15.28 11.82
CA ASN A 45 -9.38 15.21 12.76
C ASN A 45 -9.66 13.72 12.97
N GLU A 46 -9.14 13.21 14.06
CA GLU A 46 -8.82 11.80 14.19
C GLU A 46 -10.00 10.85 14.27
N ALA A 47 -11.11 11.26 14.88
CA ALA A 47 -12.19 10.33 15.13
C ALA A 47 -12.95 9.94 13.86
N ALA A 48 -13.32 10.93 13.04
CA ALA A 48 -14.06 10.66 11.80
C ALA A 48 -13.17 9.96 10.76
N ALA A 49 -11.90 10.37 10.69
CA ALA A 49 -10.96 9.75 9.79
C ALA A 49 -10.70 8.30 10.16
N PHE A 50 -10.57 8.02 11.45
CA PHE A 50 -10.36 6.67 11.95
C PHE A 50 -11.51 5.73 11.56
N SER A 51 -12.75 6.19 11.74
CA SER A 51 -13.93 5.39 11.39
C SER A 51 -14.00 5.08 9.91
N ARG A 52 -13.77 6.09 9.07
CA ARG A 52 -13.78 5.89 7.62
C ARG A 52 -12.64 4.99 7.14
N ASP A 53 -11.48 5.11 7.78
CA ASP A 53 -10.34 4.25 7.48
C ASP A 53 -10.62 2.80 7.83
N ALA A 54 -11.30 2.55 8.94
CA ALA A 54 -11.65 1.20 9.35
C ALA A 54 -12.60 0.55 8.34
N GLU A 55 -13.62 1.27 7.89
CA GLU A 55 -14.56 0.79 6.89
C GLU A 55 -13.86 0.48 5.57
N ARG A 56 -12.99 1.39 5.14
CA ARG A 56 -12.22 1.26 3.91
C ARG A 56 -11.31 0.03 3.99
N THR A 57 -10.56 -0.10 5.07
CA THR A 57 -9.64 -1.22 5.26
C THR A 57 -10.40 -2.54 5.29
N ASN A 58 -11.52 -2.61 6.00
CA ASN A 58 -12.33 -3.82 6.06
C ASN A 58 -12.85 -4.21 4.68
N TRP A 59 -13.30 -3.24 3.90
CA TRP A 59 -13.77 -3.50 2.54
C TRP A 59 -12.64 -4.06 1.67
N LEU A 60 -11.48 -3.42 1.71
CA LEU A 60 -10.33 -3.84 0.92
C LEU A 60 -9.84 -5.24 1.31
N GLU A 61 -9.80 -5.53 2.61
CA GLU A 61 -9.40 -6.85 3.09
C GLU A 61 -10.38 -7.93 2.65
N ARG A 62 -11.67 -7.64 2.62
CA ARG A 62 -12.67 -8.58 2.11
C ARG A 62 -12.48 -8.86 0.62
N GLN A 63 -11.87 -7.93 -0.11
CA GLN A 63 -11.52 -8.14 -1.51
C GLN A 63 -10.15 -8.80 -1.67
N SER A 64 -9.56 -9.28 -0.58
CA SER A 64 -8.25 -9.96 -0.54
C SER A 64 -7.05 -9.02 -0.75
N PHE A 65 -7.23 -7.73 -0.57
CA PHE A 65 -6.12 -6.78 -0.61
C PHE A 65 -5.40 -6.72 0.74
N GLU A 66 -4.09 -6.66 0.69
CA GLU A 66 -3.28 -6.31 1.85
C GLU A 66 -2.98 -4.82 1.77
N VAL A 67 -3.24 -4.09 2.85
CA VAL A 67 -3.01 -2.64 2.91
C VAL A 67 -1.83 -2.37 3.83
N MET A 68 -0.79 -1.74 3.30
CA MET A 68 0.38 -1.31 4.07
C MET A 68 0.32 0.20 4.25
N ARG A 69 0.54 0.66 5.47
CA ARG A 69 0.54 2.09 5.77
C ARG A 69 1.88 2.53 6.28
N PHE A 70 2.33 3.66 5.78
CA PHE A 70 3.57 4.29 6.21
C PHE A 70 3.33 5.74 6.55
N TRP A 71 3.96 6.20 7.61
CA TRP A 71 4.00 7.63 7.91
C TRP A 71 4.92 8.31 6.93
N ASN A 72 4.53 9.47 6.46
CA ASN A 72 5.36 10.24 5.52
C ASN A 72 6.76 10.50 6.08
N ASN A 73 6.85 10.79 7.39
CA ASN A 73 8.14 10.98 8.05
C ASN A 73 9.01 9.73 8.03
N ASP A 74 8.43 8.56 8.19
CA ASP A 74 9.18 7.31 8.14
C ASP A 74 9.73 7.05 6.75
N VAL A 75 8.94 7.37 5.73
CA VAL A 75 9.39 7.24 4.34
C VAL A 75 10.59 8.15 4.08
N LYS A 76 10.56 9.36 4.61
CA LYS A 76 11.66 10.32 4.44
C LYS A 76 12.90 9.95 5.23
N ARG A 77 12.74 9.46 6.46
CA ARG A 77 13.84 9.18 7.37
C ARG A 77 14.43 7.79 7.20
N ASN A 78 13.61 6.83 6.83
CA ASN A 78 14.02 5.42 6.76
C ASN A 78 13.43 4.75 5.52
N GLY A 79 13.72 5.32 4.36
CA GLY A 79 13.25 4.78 3.10
C GLY A 79 13.70 3.35 2.86
N ALA A 80 14.94 3.03 3.21
CA ALA A 80 15.48 1.68 3.03
C ALA A 80 14.71 0.65 3.87
N GLY A 81 14.36 1.00 5.11
CA GLY A 81 13.56 0.11 5.96
C GLY A 81 12.15 -0.09 5.41
N CYS A 82 11.52 0.99 4.94
CA CYS A 82 10.20 0.90 4.30
C CYS A 82 10.27 0.02 3.06
N GLN A 83 11.28 0.20 2.22
CA GLN A 83 11.46 -0.61 1.01
C GLN A 83 11.62 -2.08 1.34
N GLN A 84 12.34 -2.40 2.40
CA GLN A 84 12.54 -3.79 2.83
C GLN A 84 11.24 -4.43 3.27
N VAL A 85 10.43 -3.72 4.05
CA VAL A 85 9.12 -4.22 4.49
C VAL A 85 8.20 -4.45 3.28
N ILE A 86 8.25 -3.56 2.31
CA ILE A 86 7.50 -3.71 1.06
C ILE A 86 7.97 -4.95 0.29
N ALA A 87 9.28 -5.15 0.20
CA ALA A 87 9.85 -6.31 -0.49
C ALA A 87 9.40 -7.62 0.17
N GLU A 88 9.35 -7.65 1.49
CA GLU A 88 8.85 -8.80 2.22
C GLU A 88 7.38 -9.08 1.93
N ALA A 89 6.57 -8.02 1.88
CA ALA A 89 5.15 -8.14 1.54
C ALA A 89 4.97 -8.65 0.10
N ILE A 90 5.76 -8.16 -0.83
CA ILE A 90 5.75 -8.64 -2.21
C ILE A 90 6.04 -10.14 -2.25
N SER A 91 7.03 -10.59 -1.51
CA SER A 91 7.39 -12.01 -1.44
C SER A 91 6.22 -12.85 -0.93
N ARG A 92 5.55 -12.39 0.13
CA ARG A 92 4.37 -13.10 0.66
C ARG A 92 3.26 -13.15 -0.36
N ARG A 93 2.95 -12.01 -1.02
CA ARG A 93 1.86 -11.93 -1.98
C ARG A 93 2.14 -12.73 -3.25
N ARG A 94 3.38 -12.84 -3.66
CA ARG A 94 3.77 -13.66 -4.81
C ARG A 94 3.54 -15.14 -4.59
N LYS A 95 3.64 -15.61 -3.35
CA LYS A 95 3.39 -17.01 -3.00
C LYS A 95 1.93 -17.37 -3.01
N LEU A 96 1.05 -16.37 -2.90
CA LEU A 96 -0.38 -16.58 -3.01
C LEU A 96 -0.75 -16.57 -4.48
N SER A 97 -1.55 -17.53 -4.89
CA SER A 97 -2.02 -17.59 -6.27
C SER A 97 -3.36 -16.87 -6.36
N PHE A 98 -3.42 -15.85 -7.21
CA PHE A 98 -4.66 -15.11 -7.47
C PHE A 98 -5.21 -15.40 -8.88
N GLU A 99 -4.67 -16.43 -9.49
CA GLU A 99 -5.14 -16.87 -10.81
C GLU A 99 -6.40 -17.71 -10.71
#